data_6968195ab696e1bace0070d2ea014edd
#
_entry.id   6968195ab696e1bace0070d2ea014edd
#
_cell.length_a   1.000
_cell.length_b   1.000
_cell.length_c   1.000
_cell.angle_alpha   90.00
_cell.angle_beta   90.00
_cell.angle_gamma   90.00
#
_symmetry.space_group_name_H-M   'P 1'
#
loop_
_entity.id
_entity.type
_entity.pdbx_description
1 polymer ?
#
loop_
_entity_poly.entity_id
_entity_poly.type
_entity_poly.pdbx_seq_one_letter_code
_entity_poly.pdbx_strand_id
1 'polypeptide(L)'
;MRVAIQGDIGQPVYHVGDEAMVHGALDKLGARGVTDVVLLTRDLDHTRRHFGPGVDVARTLVFPWPPVDRERYLAEIKAVMAGQPDVLPAHDQVFGVIETLRGVDALFIAGGGNMNSRYGWLLYERAAMAHIAVALGKQVVIGGQTLGPELSDADRSTLANLLRNASLVGLREDASLRLARELTPDHPGLRPCFDDASELPDPPVPVPERRPAPLAATFAAPEGVERDAAARAYARLLDAAARRVGAPVLFVPHMATPGEGDGDEAFHAEIAAHLTVGHELAPVASALESAAVAARARGVLTSRYHPVVFALSDGVSVLAVVPDEYGRVRIEGAFGRVGREPAVIGLDDLIAAPTVRSSWLAPLERSATPAPHLATVHAQWWDDMAHALGSDGGRRRKLARHWLRSRRHDARRLYRRLRGGG
;
A
#
# COMPACT_ATOMS: atom_id res chain seq x y z
N MET A 1 17.21 9.12 15.46
CA MET A 1 16.11 9.69 14.64
C MET A 1 14.91 8.80 14.85
N ARG A 2 13.79 9.34 15.31
CA ARG A 2 12.53 8.62 15.52
C ARG A 2 11.58 8.89 14.37
N VAL A 3 11.04 7.84 13.75
CA VAL A 3 10.18 7.93 12.57
C VAL A 3 8.81 7.35 12.86
N ALA A 4 7.73 8.10 12.57
CA ALA A 4 6.40 7.53 12.50
C ALA A 4 6.20 6.87 11.12
N ILE A 5 5.73 5.62 11.10
CA ILE A 5 5.39 4.90 9.87
C ILE A 5 3.89 4.72 9.81
N GLN A 6 3.27 5.27 8.77
CA GLN A 6 1.85 5.10 8.48
C GLN A 6 1.67 4.08 7.36
N GLY A 7 1.18 2.89 7.70
CA GLY A 7 0.65 1.90 6.76
C GLY A 7 -0.86 1.77 6.90
N ASP A 8 -1.47 0.88 6.14
CA ASP A 8 -2.89 0.51 6.31
C ASP A 8 -2.98 -0.81 7.08
N ILE A 9 -2.42 -0.83 8.30
CA ILE A 9 -2.24 -2.00 9.16
C ILE A 9 -3.21 -2.02 10.35
N GLY A 10 -3.39 -3.19 10.94
CA GLY A 10 -4.31 -3.39 12.06
C GLY A 10 -5.77 -3.29 11.63
N GLN A 11 -6.09 -3.67 10.41
CA GLN A 11 -7.46 -3.76 9.90
C GLN A 11 -8.19 -4.95 10.57
N PRO A 12 -9.52 -4.86 10.78
CA PRO A 12 -10.31 -6.00 11.25
C PRO A 12 -10.18 -7.23 10.34
N VAL A 13 -10.21 -7.02 9.04
CA VAL A 13 -9.84 -8.01 8.02
C VAL A 13 -8.35 -7.90 7.77
N TYR A 14 -7.61 -9.00 7.88
CA TYR A 14 -6.16 -9.01 7.67
C TYR A 14 -5.82 -8.83 6.18
N HIS A 15 -4.98 -7.85 5.89
CA HIS A 15 -4.53 -7.52 4.54
C HIS A 15 -3.04 -7.84 4.39
N VAL A 16 -2.73 -9.02 3.86
CA VAL A 16 -1.34 -9.50 3.67
C VAL A 16 -0.44 -8.47 2.99
N GLY A 17 -0.94 -7.80 1.95
CA GLY A 17 -0.14 -6.86 1.20
C GLY A 17 0.19 -5.56 1.95
N ASP A 18 -0.76 -5.02 2.70
CA ASP A 18 -0.56 -3.79 3.47
C ASP A 18 0.42 -4.02 4.63
N GLU A 19 0.30 -5.16 5.31
CA GLU A 19 1.26 -5.58 6.34
C GLU A 19 2.65 -5.85 5.73
N ALA A 20 2.73 -6.48 4.55
CA ALA A 20 3.99 -6.73 3.85
C ALA A 20 4.77 -5.45 3.56
N MET A 21 4.10 -4.39 3.09
CA MET A 21 4.75 -3.11 2.80
C MET A 21 5.38 -2.49 4.05
N VAL A 22 4.74 -2.63 5.21
CA VAL A 22 5.32 -2.14 6.48
C VAL A 22 6.47 -3.03 6.94
N HIS A 23 6.40 -4.36 6.78
CA HIS A 23 7.54 -5.25 7.04
C HIS A 23 8.75 -4.91 6.18
N GLY A 24 8.54 -4.69 4.86
CA GLY A 24 9.59 -4.25 3.94
C GLY A 24 10.21 -2.92 4.37
N ALA A 25 9.37 -1.93 4.72
CA ALA A 25 9.84 -0.64 5.20
C ALA A 25 10.68 -0.75 6.47
N LEU A 26 10.24 -1.52 7.46
CA LEU A 26 10.99 -1.74 8.70
C LEU A 26 12.36 -2.39 8.44
N ASP A 27 12.41 -3.43 7.62
CA ASP A 27 13.65 -4.13 7.26
C ASP A 27 14.62 -3.18 6.55
N LYS A 28 14.17 -2.52 5.50
CA LYS A 28 15.03 -1.67 4.65
C LYS A 28 15.48 -0.38 5.35
N LEU A 29 14.61 0.26 6.11
CA LEU A 29 14.96 1.43 6.92
C LEU A 29 15.84 1.04 8.10
N GLY A 30 15.54 -0.10 8.77
CA GLY A 30 16.35 -0.64 9.86
C GLY A 30 17.78 -0.93 9.44
N ALA A 31 17.98 -1.55 8.25
CA ALA A 31 19.30 -1.78 7.66
C ALA A 31 20.10 -0.48 7.40
N ARG A 32 19.43 0.68 7.37
CA ARG A 32 20.00 2.02 7.19
C ARG A 32 20.09 2.84 8.48
N GLY A 33 19.93 2.19 9.63
CA GLY A 33 20.05 2.82 10.95
C GLY A 33 18.79 3.56 11.42
N VAL A 34 17.65 3.44 10.75
CA VAL A 34 16.36 3.95 11.22
C VAL A 34 15.68 2.85 12.04
N THR A 35 16.04 2.76 13.31
CA THR A 35 15.59 1.69 14.22
C THR A 35 14.62 2.15 15.30
N ASP A 36 14.52 3.46 15.55
CA ASP A 36 13.56 4.05 16.48
C ASP A 36 12.30 4.46 15.72
N VAL A 37 11.32 3.56 15.70
CA VAL A 37 10.08 3.72 14.92
C VAL A 37 8.84 3.59 15.79
N VAL A 38 7.79 4.32 15.41
CA VAL A 38 6.42 4.13 15.91
C VAL A 38 5.49 3.82 14.74
N LEU A 39 4.84 2.65 14.78
CA LEU A 39 3.84 2.26 13.78
C LEU A 39 2.49 2.89 14.12
N LEU A 40 1.91 3.57 13.14
CA LEU A 40 0.56 4.12 13.24
C LEU A 40 -0.42 3.07 12.73
N THR A 41 -1.35 2.67 13.57
CA THR A 41 -2.22 1.49 13.32
C THR A 41 -3.65 1.71 13.80
N ARG A 42 -4.57 0.90 13.29
CA ARG A 42 -5.97 0.85 13.74
C ARG A 42 -6.15 -0.04 14.96
N ASP A 43 -5.32 -1.10 15.11
CA ASP A 43 -5.34 -2.01 16.25
C ASP A 43 -3.93 -2.17 16.85
N LEU A 44 -3.76 -1.64 18.07
CA LEU A 44 -2.49 -1.63 18.78
C LEU A 44 -2.02 -3.04 19.14
N ASP A 45 -2.95 -3.90 19.58
CA ASP A 45 -2.60 -5.24 20.08
C ASP A 45 -2.32 -6.20 18.92
N HIS A 46 -3.08 -6.10 17.81
CA HIS A 46 -2.78 -6.79 16.58
C HIS A 46 -1.37 -6.45 16.10
N THR A 47 -1.07 -5.17 15.98
CA THR A 47 0.22 -4.71 15.46
C THR A 47 1.40 -5.13 16.35
N ARG A 48 1.27 -5.06 17.69
CA ARG A 48 2.31 -5.58 18.59
C ARG A 48 2.57 -7.09 18.41
N ARG A 49 1.52 -7.88 18.17
CA ARG A 49 1.68 -9.31 17.93
C ARG A 49 2.38 -9.61 16.60
N HIS A 50 2.08 -8.86 15.54
CA HIS A 50 2.62 -9.11 14.19
C HIS A 50 4.02 -8.53 13.98
N PHE A 51 4.32 -7.36 14.54
CA PHE A 51 5.61 -6.69 14.35
C PHE A 51 6.59 -6.87 15.53
N GLY A 52 6.11 -7.49 16.60
CA GLY A 52 6.93 -7.83 17.77
C GLY A 52 7.11 -6.69 18.78
N PRO A 53 7.72 -6.99 19.95
CA PRO A 53 7.82 -6.05 21.08
C PRO A 53 8.84 -4.93 20.88
N GLY A 54 9.67 -5.00 19.82
CA GLY A 54 10.72 -4.02 19.55
C GLY A 54 10.22 -2.75 18.83
N VAL A 55 8.91 -2.65 18.52
CA VAL A 55 8.34 -1.54 17.78
C VAL A 55 7.27 -0.85 18.62
N ASP A 56 7.40 0.46 18.79
CA ASP A 56 6.35 1.27 19.39
C ASP A 56 5.13 1.36 18.47
N VAL A 57 3.95 1.45 19.06
CA VAL A 57 2.68 1.54 18.31
C VAL A 57 1.83 2.69 18.84
N ALA A 58 1.17 3.41 17.92
CA ALA A 58 0.21 4.46 18.25
C ALA A 58 -0.99 4.40 17.29
N ARG A 59 -2.10 4.99 17.69
CA ARG A 59 -3.29 5.03 16.83
C ARG A 59 -3.08 5.97 15.66
N THR A 60 -3.52 5.52 14.46
CA THR A 60 -3.63 6.38 13.26
C THR A 60 -4.94 7.19 13.30
N LEU A 61 -5.07 8.15 12.39
CA LEU A 61 -6.36 8.80 12.13
C LEU A 61 -7.31 7.83 11.40
N VAL A 62 -8.60 7.96 11.67
CA VAL A 62 -9.67 7.27 10.94
C VAL A 62 -10.59 8.33 10.35
N PHE A 63 -10.76 8.32 9.04
CA PHE A 63 -11.62 9.27 8.34
C PHE A 63 -13.01 8.69 8.06
N PRO A 64 -14.07 9.53 8.05
CA PRO A 64 -15.40 9.10 7.68
C PRO A 64 -15.44 8.71 6.19
N TRP A 65 -16.34 7.78 5.86
CA TRP A 65 -16.56 7.31 4.49
C TRP A 65 -17.15 8.38 3.57
N PRO A 66 -18.24 9.10 3.94
CA PRO A 66 -18.90 10.03 3.03
C PRO A 66 -17.96 11.18 2.60
N PRO A 67 -17.93 11.56 1.31
CA PRO A 67 -17.08 12.65 0.82
C PRO A 67 -17.22 13.96 1.58
N VAL A 68 -18.46 14.40 1.82
CA VAL A 68 -18.73 15.67 2.52
C VAL A 68 -18.19 15.66 3.95
N ASP A 69 -18.25 14.53 4.65
CA ASP A 69 -17.78 14.43 6.04
C ASP A 69 -16.26 14.39 6.11
N ARG A 70 -15.60 13.67 5.18
CA ARG A 70 -14.14 13.63 5.15
C ARG A 70 -13.52 14.96 4.74
N GLU A 71 -14.13 15.69 3.81
CA GLU A 71 -13.69 17.04 3.41
C GLU A 71 -13.82 18.02 4.60
N ARG A 72 -14.96 17.99 5.31
CA ARG A 72 -15.19 18.78 6.50
C ARG A 72 -14.14 18.45 7.57
N TYR A 73 -13.96 17.18 7.92
CA TYR A 73 -13.01 16.76 8.94
C TYR A 73 -11.55 17.17 8.61
N LEU A 74 -11.14 17.05 7.35
CA LEU A 74 -9.84 17.57 6.92
C LEU A 74 -9.72 19.09 7.10
N ALA A 75 -10.78 19.83 6.81
CA ALA A 75 -10.80 21.29 7.02
C ALA A 75 -10.70 21.65 8.50
N GLU A 76 -11.41 20.93 9.37
CA GLU A 76 -11.35 21.09 10.82
C GLU A 76 -9.96 20.78 11.38
N ILE A 77 -9.32 19.68 10.94
CA ILE A 77 -7.92 19.37 11.31
C ILE A 77 -6.98 20.50 10.88
N LYS A 78 -7.14 21.04 9.69
CA LYS A 78 -6.34 22.20 9.23
C LYS A 78 -6.56 23.43 10.11
N ALA A 79 -7.79 23.68 10.55
CA ALA A 79 -8.12 24.77 11.46
C ALA A 79 -7.49 24.57 12.85
N VAL A 80 -7.52 23.34 13.41
CA VAL A 80 -6.79 22.97 14.64
C VAL A 80 -5.30 23.30 14.51
N MET A 81 -4.67 22.89 13.41
CA MET A 81 -3.25 23.16 13.16
C MET A 81 -2.94 24.66 12.95
N ALA A 82 -3.94 25.44 12.54
CA ALA A 82 -3.86 26.90 12.44
C ALA A 82 -4.11 27.63 13.78
N GLY A 83 -4.34 26.91 14.88
CA GLY A 83 -4.53 27.46 16.23
C GLY A 83 -5.98 27.68 16.64
N GLN A 84 -6.91 26.93 16.06
CA GLN A 84 -8.34 26.92 16.40
C GLN A 84 -8.73 25.53 16.97
N PRO A 85 -8.27 25.13 18.16
CA PRO A 85 -8.50 23.78 18.69
C PRO A 85 -9.98 23.49 18.96
N ASP A 86 -10.79 24.51 19.23
CA ASP A 86 -12.18 24.38 19.65
C ASP A 86 -13.15 24.01 18.50
N VAL A 87 -12.65 23.91 17.25
CA VAL A 87 -13.46 23.44 16.10
C VAL A 87 -13.74 21.93 16.16
N LEU A 88 -12.95 21.19 16.96
CA LEU A 88 -13.14 19.77 17.22
C LEU A 88 -13.33 19.52 18.72
N PRO A 89 -14.07 18.46 19.12
CA PRO A 89 -14.19 18.06 20.52
C PRO A 89 -12.81 17.78 21.15
N ALA A 90 -12.62 18.15 22.41
CA ALA A 90 -11.32 17.97 23.11
C ALA A 90 -10.83 16.51 23.18
N HIS A 91 -11.72 15.53 23.00
CA HIS A 91 -11.41 14.10 22.98
C HIS A 91 -11.26 13.54 21.56
N ASP A 92 -11.24 14.40 20.52
CA ASP A 92 -11.05 13.94 19.15
C ASP A 92 -9.71 13.25 18.96
N GLN A 93 -9.69 12.19 18.15
CA GLN A 93 -8.52 11.37 17.85
C GLN A 93 -7.32 12.17 17.34
N VAL A 94 -7.56 13.29 16.66
CA VAL A 94 -6.52 14.15 16.08
C VAL A 94 -5.53 14.64 17.13
N PHE A 95 -5.98 14.94 18.35
CA PHE A 95 -5.10 15.44 19.40
C PHE A 95 -4.06 14.39 19.83
N GLY A 96 -4.47 13.12 19.95
CA GLY A 96 -3.53 12.02 20.23
C GLY A 96 -2.51 11.81 19.11
N VAL A 97 -2.94 11.97 17.86
CA VAL A 97 -2.05 11.90 16.69
C VAL A 97 -1.06 13.08 16.65
N ILE A 98 -1.52 14.28 16.95
CA ILE A 98 -0.65 15.47 17.06
C ILE A 98 0.44 15.23 18.11
N GLU A 99 0.10 14.71 19.29
CA GLU A 99 1.10 14.39 20.33
C GLU A 99 2.09 13.32 19.85
N THR A 100 1.62 12.26 19.20
CA THR A 100 2.49 11.23 18.61
C THR A 100 3.46 11.85 17.60
N LEU A 101 2.98 12.67 16.67
CA LEU A 101 3.82 13.32 15.66
C LEU A 101 4.75 14.41 16.23
N ARG A 102 4.43 15.00 17.37
CA ARG A 102 5.38 15.87 18.09
C ARG A 102 6.60 15.10 18.58
N GLY A 103 6.40 13.86 19.00
CA GLY A 103 7.44 12.99 19.54
C GLY A 103 8.38 12.35 18.51
N VAL A 104 8.16 12.58 17.20
CA VAL A 104 8.98 12.00 16.13
C VAL A 104 9.72 13.07 15.33
N ASP A 105 10.72 12.67 14.55
CA ASP A 105 11.51 13.56 13.69
C ASP A 105 10.91 13.63 12.27
N ALA A 106 10.33 12.54 11.78
CA ALA A 106 9.78 12.42 10.43
C ALA A 106 8.54 11.51 10.39
N LEU A 107 7.75 11.68 9.34
CA LEU A 107 6.64 10.79 8.94
C LEU A 107 7.01 10.08 7.64
N PHE A 108 7.00 8.75 7.66
CA PHE A 108 7.02 7.91 6.49
C PHE A 108 5.62 7.35 6.24
N ILE A 109 5.06 7.63 5.06
CA ILE A 109 3.81 7.02 4.59
C ILE A 109 4.22 5.84 3.72
N ALA A 110 4.00 4.61 4.21
CA ALA A 110 4.34 3.38 3.51
C ALA A 110 3.54 3.25 2.20
N GLY A 111 4.02 2.40 1.31
CA GLY A 111 3.40 2.12 0.04
C GLY A 111 1.90 1.80 0.12
N GLY A 112 1.21 1.90 -1.00
CA GLY A 112 -0.22 1.62 -1.03
C GLY A 112 -0.85 1.81 -2.40
N GLY A 113 -2.06 1.26 -2.55
CA GLY A 113 -2.88 1.39 -3.76
C GLY A 113 -4.14 2.24 -3.55
N ASN A 114 -4.22 3.03 -2.51
CA ASN A 114 -5.47 3.63 -2.05
C ASN A 114 -5.51 5.17 -2.15
N MET A 115 -4.59 5.78 -2.89
CA MET A 115 -4.64 7.22 -3.19
C MET A 115 -5.53 7.50 -4.40
N ASN A 116 -6.84 7.25 -4.26
CA ASN A 116 -7.87 7.42 -5.28
C ASN A 116 -9.24 7.71 -4.66
N SER A 117 -10.27 7.97 -5.47
CA SER A 117 -11.62 8.26 -4.99
C SER A 117 -12.36 7.02 -4.47
N ARG A 118 -12.02 5.83 -4.95
CA ARG A 118 -12.59 4.55 -4.48
C ARG A 118 -12.30 4.32 -3.00
N TYR A 119 -11.09 4.70 -2.56
CA TYR A 119 -10.65 4.63 -1.17
C TYR A 119 -10.39 6.04 -0.59
N GLY A 120 -11.25 6.98 -0.91
CA GLY A 120 -11.05 8.40 -0.59
C GLY A 120 -10.80 8.69 0.89
N TRP A 121 -11.44 7.96 1.82
CA TRP A 121 -11.16 8.13 3.26
C TRP A 121 -9.68 7.87 3.59
N LEU A 122 -9.01 6.93 2.93
CA LEU A 122 -7.58 6.65 3.11
C LEU A 122 -6.70 7.75 2.50
N LEU A 123 -7.09 8.32 1.35
CA LEU A 123 -6.41 9.48 0.78
C LEU A 123 -6.44 10.67 1.76
N TYR A 124 -7.60 10.95 2.35
CA TYR A 124 -7.75 12.07 3.30
C TYR A 124 -7.02 11.82 4.62
N GLU A 125 -6.99 10.59 5.10
CA GLU A 125 -6.19 10.19 6.25
C GLU A 125 -4.71 10.53 6.04
N ARG A 126 -4.13 10.12 4.91
CA ARG A 126 -2.73 10.40 4.55
C ARG A 126 -2.47 11.89 4.35
N ALA A 127 -3.41 12.60 3.72
CA ALA A 127 -3.31 14.04 3.53
C ALA A 127 -3.34 14.81 4.85
N ALA A 128 -4.17 14.40 5.81
CA ALA A 128 -4.22 14.98 7.15
C ALA A 128 -2.93 14.71 7.92
N MET A 129 -2.43 13.47 7.92
CA MET A 129 -1.18 13.08 8.57
C MET A 129 0.01 13.89 8.03
N ALA A 130 0.13 14.00 6.72
CA ALA A 130 1.17 14.83 6.09
C ALA A 130 1.04 16.31 6.45
N HIS A 131 -0.20 16.85 6.47
CA HIS A 131 -0.45 18.22 6.85
C HIS A 131 -0.04 18.50 8.31
N ILE A 132 -0.42 17.63 9.25
CA ILE A 132 -0.03 17.75 10.66
C ILE A 132 1.49 17.69 10.79
N ALA A 133 2.14 16.69 10.17
CA ALA A 133 3.58 16.53 10.23
C ALA A 133 4.31 17.79 9.72
N VAL A 134 3.93 18.33 8.56
CA VAL A 134 4.52 19.56 8.00
C VAL A 134 4.27 20.77 8.90
N ALA A 135 3.06 20.92 9.45
CA ALA A 135 2.73 22.00 10.38
C ALA A 135 3.57 21.95 11.67
N LEU A 136 3.96 20.75 12.10
CA LEU A 136 4.88 20.51 13.22
C LEU A 136 6.38 20.63 12.81
N GLY A 137 6.67 20.93 11.54
CA GLY A 137 8.03 21.07 11.01
C GLY A 137 8.74 19.75 10.78
N LYS A 138 8.00 18.63 10.64
CA LYS A 138 8.54 17.30 10.39
C LYS A 138 8.72 17.06 8.90
N GLN A 139 9.67 16.20 8.53
CA GLN A 139 9.81 15.69 7.18
C GLN A 139 8.69 14.68 6.87
N VAL A 140 8.24 14.68 5.61
CA VAL A 140 7.29 13.69 5.10
C VAL A 140 7.90 13.02 3.88
N VAL A 141 7.94 11.70 3.90
CA VAL A 141 8.39 10.86 2.78
C VAL A 141 7.29 9.84 2.49
N ILE A 142 7.06 9.56 1.22
CA ILE A 142 6.01 8.64 0.76
C ILE A 142 6.67 7.48 0.01
N GLY A 143 6.38 6.25 0.41
CA GLY A 143 6.83 5.00 -0.21
C GLY A 143 6.15 4.72 -1.55
N GLY A 144 6.25 3.50 -2.03
CA GLY A 144 5.77 3.08 -3.35
C GLY A 144 4.26 3.16 -3.51
N GLN A 145 3.74 4.24 -4.09
CA GLN A 145 2.29 4.48 -4.24
C GLN A 145 1.77 4.22 -5.65
N THR A 146 0.53 3.68 -5.70
CA THR A 146 -0.36 3.82 -6.86
C THR A 146 -1.24 5.05 -6.67
N LEU A 147 -1.36 5.90 -7.69
CA LEU A 147 -2.24 7.06 -7.72
C LEU A 147 -3.36 6.86 -8.74
N GLY A 148 -4.60 7.12 -8.36
CA GLY A 148 -5.76 6.95 -9.23
C GLY A 148 -6.09 5.48 -9.54
N PRO A 149 -6.63 5.15 -10.73
CA PRO A 149 -6.96 6.06 -11.85
C PRO A 149 -8.16 6.98 -11.58
N GLU A 150 -9.10 6.57 -10.74
CA GLU A 150 -10.32 7.32 -10.45
C GLU A 150 -10.05 8.42 -9.42
N LEU A 151 -10.25 9.68 -9.81
CA LEU A 151 -10.11 10.84 -8.93
C LEU A 151 -11.15 11.90 -9.27
N SER A 152 -11.99 12.25 -8.29
CA SER A 152 -12.81 13.46 -8.34
C SER A 152 -11.93 14.71 -8.29
N ASP A 153 -12.46 15.87 -8.67
CA ASP A 153 -11.71 17.14 -8.64
C ASP A 153 -11.25 17.49 -7.21
N ALA A 154 -12.07 17.22 -6.19
CA ALA A 154 -11.73 17.43 -4.79
C ALA A 154 -10.59 16.50 -4.36
N ASP A 155 -10.64 15.22 -4.74
CA ASP A 155 -9.61 14.24 -4.43
C ASP A 155 -8.31 14.51 -5.19
N ARG A 156 -8.38 14.96 -6.46
CA ARG A 156 -7.20 15.46 -7.22
C ARG A 156 -6.50 16.60 -6.49
N SER A 157 -7.27 17.56 -5.99
CA SER A 157 -6.75 18.71 -5.24
C SER A 157 -6.11 18.27 -3.92
N THR A 158 -6.74 17.35 -3.20
CA THR A 158 -6.25 16.79 -1.95
C THR A 158 -4.96 15.99 -2.18
N LEU A 159 -4.92 15.15 -3.22
CA LEU A 159 -3.73 14.40 -3.62
C LEU A 159 -2.57 15.33 -4.01
N ALA A 160 -2.82 16.34 -4.83
CA ALA A 160 -1.80 17.33 -5.19
C ALA A 160 -1.20 18.03 -3.96
N ASN A 161 -2.01 18.37 -2.97
CA ASN A 161 -1.54 18.95 -1.72
C ASN A 161 -0.74 17.97 -0.87
N LEU A 162 -1.16 16.70 -0.81
CA LEU A 162 -0.40 15.64 -0.15
C LEU A 162 0.99 15.49 -0.77
N LEU A 163 1.08 15.37 -2.09
CA LEU A 163 2.35 15.25 -2.81
C LEU A 163 3.27 16.45 -2.53
N ARG A 164 2.76 17.69 -2.60
CA ARG A 164 3.56 18.89 -2.30
C ARG A 164 4.09 18.94 -0.86
N ASN A 165 3.44 18.28 0.06
CA ASN A 165 3.86 18.21 1.46
C ASN A 165 5.01 17.22 1.68
N ALA A 166 5.24 16.28 0.77
CA ALA A 166 6.33 15.32 0.87
C ALA A 166 7.62 15.85 0.25
N SER A 167 8.76 15.48 0.80
CA SER A 167 10.08 15.81 0.24
C SER A 167 10.52 14.79 -0.82
N LEU A 168 10.05 13.54 -0.69
CA LEU A 168 10.32 12.44 -1.62
C LEU A 168 9.04 11.60 -1.75
N VAL A 169 8.71 11.21 -2.97
CA VAL A 169 7.52 10.40 -3.29
C VAL A 169 7.89 9.30 -4.27
N GLY A 170 7.68 8.05 -3.87
CA GLY A 170 7.84 6.88 -4.70
C GLY A 170 6.56 6.53 -5.46
N LEU A 171 6.69 6.29 -6.76
CA LEU A 171 5.60 5.89 -7.64
C LEU A 171 5.95 4.53 -8.26
N ARG A 172 5.17 3.51 -7.93
CA ARG A 172 5.49 2.13 -8.31
C ARG A 172 5.03 1.73 -9.71
N GLU A 173 4.18 2.56 -10.37
CA GLU A 173 3.81 2.42 -11.78
C GLU A 173 4.09 3.71 -12.57
N ASP A 174 4.35 3.56 -13.87
CA ASP A 174 4.57 4.71 -14.75
C ASP A 174 3.30 5.56 -14.92
N ALA A 175 2.11 4.96 -14.84
CA ALA A 175 0.85 5.68 -14.84
C ALA A 175 0.75 6.64 -13.63
N SER A 176 1.10 6.15 -12.44
CA SER A 176 1.14 6.95 -11.21
C SER A 176 2.17 8.07 -11.28
N LEU A 177 3.35 7.80 -11.86
CA LEU A 177 4.38 8.83 -12.05
C LEU A 177 3.94 9.93 -13.02
N ARG A 178 3.26 9.57 -14.12
CA ARG A 178 2.69 10.55 -15.04
C ARG A 178 1.65 11.43 -14.35
N LEU A 179 0.71 10.81 -13.62
CA LEU A 179 -0.31 11.55 -12.86
C LEU A 179 0.30 12.47 -11.79
N ALA A 180 1.31 12.00 -11.06
CA ALA A 180 2.01 12.83 -10.07
C ALA A 180 2.66 14.06 -10.70
N ARG A 181 3.30 13.90 -11.88
CA ARG A 181 3.90 15.01 -12.63
C ARG A 181 2.87 15.99 -13.17
N GLU A 182 1.70 15.50 -13.58
CA GLU A 182 0.58 16.35 -14.00
C GLU A 182 0.06 17.18 -12.81
N LEU A 183 -0.12 16.56 -11.64
CA LEU A 183 -0.64 17.23 -10.45
C LEU A 183 0.36 18.18 -9.80
N THR A 184 1.65 17.90 -9.93
CA THR A 184 2.73 18.65 -9.28
C THR A 184 3.96 18.74 -10.20
N PRO A 185 3.89 19.50 -11.31
CA PRO A 185 4.93 19.51 -12.37
C PRO A 185 6.32 19.93 -11.85
N ASP A 186 6.36 20.82 -10.87
CA ASP A 186 7.62 21.36 -10.32
C ASP A 186 8.13 20.58 -9.09
N HIS A 187 7.53 19.42 -8.76
CA HIS A 187 7.94 18.68 -7.57
C HIS A 187 9.26 17.93 -7.81
N PRO A 188 10.36 18.27 -7.11
CA PRO A 188 11.69 17.73 -7.39
C PRO A 188 11.89 16.30 -6.88
N GLY A 189 11.02 15.82 -5.97
CA GLY A 189 11.16 14.56 -5.25
C GLY A 189 10.33 13.40 -5.82
N LEU A 190 9.70 13.52 -6.99
CA LEU A 190 8.98 12.41 -7.62
C LEU A 190 9.96 11.40 -8.21
N ARG A 191 9.86 10.14 -7.81
CA ARG A 191 10.76 9.07 -8.26
C ARG A 191 9.99 7.83 -8.67
N PRO A 192 10.39 7.16 -9.77
CA PRO A 192 9.99 5.79 -9.99
C PRO A 192 10.63 4.89 -8.92
N CYS A 193 9.87 3.97 -8.38
CA CYS A 193 10.35 3.01 -7.38
C CYS A 193 9.68 1.65 -7.57
N PHE A 194 10.03 0.70 -6.72
CA PHE A 194 9.32 -0.57 -6.57
C PHE A 194 8.24 -0.46 -5.50
N ASP A 195 7.42 -1.49 -5.40
CA ASP A 195 6.55 -1.68 -4.24
C ASP A 195 7.40 -1.89 -2.98
N ASP A 196 6.97 -1.35 -1.84
CA ASP A 196 7.69 -1.49 -0.58
C ASP A 196 7.79 -2.96 -0.12
N ALA A 197 6.93 -3.84 -0.64
CA ALA A 197 6.93 -5.29 -0.39
C ALA A 197 7.72 -6.10 -1.43
N SER A 198 8.47 -5.46 -2.34
CA SER A 198 9.25 -6.16 -3.36
C SER A 198 10.44 -6.95 -2.81
N GLU A 199 10.98 -6.58 -1.67
CA GLU A 199 12.04 -7.31 -0.98
C GLU A 199 11.71 -7.40 0.51
N LEU A 200 11.29 -8.57 0.95
CA LEU A 200 10.89 -8.83 2.32
C LEU A 200 11.96 -9.67 3.04
N PRO A 201 12.07 -9.52 4.38
CA PRO A 201 12.85 -10.45 5.17
C PRO A 201 12.20 -11.84 5.18
N ASP A 202 13.01 -12.87 5.45
CA ASP A 202 12.48 -14.21 5.67
C ASP A 202 11.49 -14.25 6.84
N PRO A 203 10.47 -15.13 6.78
CA PRO A 203 9.58 -15.32 7.91
C PRO A 203 10.36 -15.92 9.11
N PRO A 204 10.01 -15.54 10.36
CA PRO A 204 10.69 -16.00 11.56
C PRO A 204 10.64 -17.53 11.74
N VAL A 205 9.60 -18.15 11.20
CA VAL A 205 9.47 -19.60 11.10
C VAL A 205 9.51 -19.99 9.62
N PRO A 206 10.46 -20.83 9.21
CA PRO A 206 10.55 -21.26 7.81
C PRO A 206 9.26 -21.94 7.33
N VAL A 207 8.75 -21.51 6.19
CA VAL A 207 7.61 -22.18 5.54
C VAL A 207 8.05 -23.56 5.04
N PRO A 208 7.30 -24.65 5.34
CA PRO A 208 7.62 -25.97 4.86
C PRO A 208 7.72 -26.06 3.34
N GLU A 209 8.75 -26.75 2.85
CA GLU A 209 8.88 -27.03 1.42
C GLU A 209 7.83 -28.07 1.00
N ARG A 210 7.08 -27.78 -0.05
CA ARG A 210 6.11 -28.70 -0.65
C ARG A 210 6.70 -29.36 -1.91
N ARG A 211 6.53 -30.66 -2.04
CA ARG A 211 6.99 -31.41 -3.22
C ARG A 211 5.87 -32.30 -3.75
N PRO A 212 5.44 -32.11 -5.02
CA PRO A 212 5.91 -31.11 -5.97
C PRO A 212 5.53 -29.68 -5.52
N ALA A 213 6.28 -28.67 -5.97
CA ALA A 213 5.98 -27.27 -5.72
C ALA A 213 4.59 -26.92 -6.33
N PRO A 214 3.66 -26.35 -5.55
CA PRO A 214 2.30 -26.09 -6.02
C PRO A 214 2.22 -24.86 -6.92
N LEU A 215 1.11 -24.72 -7.65
CA LEU A 215 0.63 -23.43 -8.14
C LEU A 215 -0.03 -22.70 -6.97
N ALA A 216 0.50 -21.55 -6.58
CA ALA A 216 -0.13 -20.68 -5.59
C ALA A 216 -1.26 -19.89 -6.25
N ALA A 217 -2.46 -19.96 -5.67
CA ALA A 217 -3.66 -19.34 -6.19
C ALA A 217 -4.27 -18.36 -5.17
N THR A 218 -4.49 -17.11 -5.60
CA THR A 218 -5.06 -16.07 -4.73
C THR A 218 -6.09 -15.25 -5.50
N PHE A 219 -7.37 -15.45 -5.23
CA PHE A 219 -8.45 -14.76 -5.94
C PHE A 219 -9.40 -14.05 -4.97
N ALA A 220 -9.72 -12.80 -5.29
CA ALA A 220 -10.80 -12.07 -4.66
C ALA A 220 -12.11 -12.34 -5.37
N ALA A 221 -13.21 -12.37 -4.64
CA ALA A 221 -14.55 -12.30 -5.22
C ALA A 221 -14.70 -10.97 -5.98
N PRO A 222 -15.01 -10.98 -7.27
CA PRO A 222 -15.13 -9.76 -8.06
C PRO A 222 -16.43 -9.02 -7.73
N GLU A 223 -16.36 -7.69 -7.72
CA GLU A 223 -17.55 -6.85 -7.60
C GLU A 223 -18.27 -6.75 -8.94
N GLY A 224 -19.61 -6.72 -8.91
CA GLY A 224 -20.43 -6.52 -10.12
C GLY A 224 -20.47 -7.70 -11.10
N VAL A 225 -19.89 -8.84 -10.76
CA VAL A 225 -19.87 -10.07 -11.54
C VAL A 225 -20.59 -11.19 -10.76
N GLU A 226 -21.33 -12.03 -11.48
CA GLU A 226 -21.97 -13.18 -10.84
C GLU A 226 -20.91 -14.11 -10.25
N ARG A 227 -21.02 -14.35 -8.93
CA ARG A 227 -19.97 -14.95 -8.12
C ARG A 227 -19.64 -16.40 -8.52
N ASP A 228 -20.65 -17.20 -8.80
CA ASP A 228 -20.47 -18.59 -9.19
C ASP A 228 -19.92 -18.72 -10.64
N ALA A 229 -20.29 -17.79 -11.54
CA ALA A 229 -19.69 -17.74 -12.89
C ALA A 229 -18.18 -17.41 -12.80
N ALA A 230 -17.79 -16.49 -11.95
CA ALA A 230 -16.38 -16.18 -11.68
C ALA A 230 -15.66 -17.38 -11.08
N ALA A 231 -16.25 -18.05 -10.07
CA ALA A 231 -15.66 -19.22 -9.43
C ALA A 231 -15.41 -20.35 -10.43
N ARG A 232 -16.39 -20.64 -11.28
CA ARG A 232 -16.24 -21.63 -12.38
C ARG A 232 -15.16 -21.23 -13.39
N ALA A 233 -15.06 -19.95 -13.72
CA ALA A 233 -14.05 -19.48 -14.66
C ALA A 233 -12.64 -19.63 -14.08
N TYR A 234 -12.43 -19.25 -12.81
CA TYR A 234 -11.16 -19.47 -12.12
C TYR A 234 -10.82 -20.95 -11.96
N ALA A 235 -11.79 -21.81 -11.63
CA ALA A 235 -11.57 -23.24 -11.52
C ALA A 235 -11.11 -23.84 -12.87
N ARG A 236 -11.75 -23.48 -13.99
CA ARG A 236 -11.30 -23.92 -15.33
C ARG A 236 -9.86 -23.49 -15.63
N LEU A 237 -9.51 -22.23 -15.27
CA LEU A 237 -8.14 -21.72 -15.47
C LEU A 237 -7.13 -22.51 -14.63
N LEU A 238 -7.42 -22.74 -13.36
CA LEU A 238 -6.57 -23.49 -12.44
C LEU A 238 -6.41 -24.95 -12.86
N ASP A 239 -7.49 -25.62 -13.25
CA ASP A 239 -7.46 -26.98 -13.78
C ASP A 239 -6.56 -27.11 -15.02
N ALA A 240 -6.69 -26.17 -15.96
CA ALA A 240 -5.87 -26.15 -17.16
C ALA A 240 -4.39 -25.85 -16.85
N ALA A 241 -4.14 -24.90 -15.96
CA ALA A 241 -2.79 -24.53 -15.52
C ALA A 241 -2.11 -25.69 -14.76
N ALA A 242 -2.80 -26.29 -13.79
CA ALA A 242 -2.29 -27.39 -13.00
C ALA A 242 -1.90 -28.61 -13.85
N ARG A 243 -2.75 -28.99 -14.81
CA ARG A 243 -2.43 -30.05 -15.78
C ARG A 243 -1.27 -29.70 -16.68
N ARG A 244 -1.16 -28.43 -17.11
CA ARG A 244 -0.08 -27.95 -18.00
C ARG A 244 1.29 -28.03 -17.35
N VAL A 245 1.40 -27.66 -16.06
CA VAL A 245 2.68 -27.63 -15.34
C VAL A 245 2.92 -28.85 -14.45
N GLY A 246 1.94 -29.75 -14.34
CA GLY A 246 2.07 -30.97 -13.52
C GLY A 246 2.15 -30.69 -12.01
N ALA A 247 1.43 -29.68 -11.50
CA ALA A 247 1.48 -29.26 -10.10
C ALA A 247 0.10 -29.17 -9.46
N PRO A 248 -0.07 -29.49 -8.15
CA PRO A 248 -1.30 -29.25 -7.42
C PRO A 248 -1.53 -27.74 -7.20
N VAL A 249 -2.76 -27.37 -6.86
CA VAL A 249 -3.14 -25.99 -6.51
C VAL A 249 -3.08 -25.81 -5.00
N LEU A 250 -2.44 -24.73 -4.55
CA LEU A 250 -2.50 -24.28 -3.16
C LEU A 250 -3.16 -22.89 -3.12
N PHE A 251 -4.33 -22.82 -2.52
CA PHE A 251 -4.97 -21.52 -2.28
C PHE A 251 -4.32 -20.82 -1.10
N VAL A 252 -3.94 -19.55 -1.32
CA VAL A 252 -3.27 -18.69 -0.35
C VAL A 252 -4.08 -17.40 -0.22
N PRO A 253 -4.96 -17.27 0.78
CA PRO A 253 -5.77 -16.08 0.97
C PRO A 253 -4.89 -14.89 1.38
N HIS A 254 -5.20 -13.72 0.84
CA HIS A 254 -4.50 -12.46 1.13
C HIS A 254 -5.38 -11.44 1.84
N MET A 255 -6.67 -11.71 1.94
CA MET A 255 -7.63 -10.85 2.63
C MET A 255 -8.71 -11.71 3.27
N ALA A 256 -8.63 -11.88 4.58
CA ALA A 256 -9.60 -12.63 5.38
C ALA A 256 -9.49 -12.23 6.87
N THR A 257 -10.56 -12.46 7.63
CA THR A 257 -10.50 -12.40 9.09
C THR A 257 -9.95 -13.72 9.62
N PRO A 258 -8.81 -13.73 10.33
CA PRO A 258 -8.20 -14.98 10.80
C PRO A 258 -9.16 -15.85 11.61
N GLY A 259 -9.41 -17.07 11.12
CA GLY A 259 -10.28 -18.05 11.77
C GLY A 259 -11.77 -17.95 11.47
N GLU A 260 -12.23 -16.96 10.72
CA GLU A 260 -13.66 -16.75 10.39
C GLU A 260 -14.08 -17.42 9.07
N GLY A 261 -13.13 -17.81 8.22
CA GLY A 261 -13.44 -18.43 6.92
C GLY A 261 -14.13 -17.48 5.92
N ASP A 262 -13.90 -16.19 6.05
CA ASP A 262 -14.50 -15.14 5.22
C ASP A 262 -13.56 -14.67 4.08
N GLY A 263 -13.91 -13.60 3.42
CA GLY A 263 -13.07 -12.94 2.43
C GLY A 263 -12.58 -13.88 1.31
N ASP A 264 -11.27 -13.92 1.11
CA ASP A 264 -10.65 -14.79 0.11
C ASP A 264 -10.83 -16.29 0.46
N GLU A 265 -10.84 -16.66 1.76
CA GLU A 265 -11.02 -18.06 2.18
C GLU A 265 -12.37 -18.62 1.71
N ALA A 266 -13.45 -17.86 1.93
CA ALA A 266 -14.79 -18.25 1.46
C ALA A 266 -14.82 -18.40 -0.07
N PHE A 267 -14.24 -17.45 -0.80
CA PHE A 267 -14.26 -17.49 -2.26
C PHE A 267 -13.36 -18.60 -2.83
N HIS A 268 -12.23 -18.87 -2.18
CA HIS A 268 -11.37 -20.01 -2.55
C HIS A 268 -12.08 -21.34 -2.37
N ALA A 269 -12.91 -21.52 -1.33
CA ALA A 269 -13.72 -22.73 -1.15
C ALA A 269 -14.76 -22.89 -2.26
N GLU A 270 -15.38 -21.79 -2.73
CA GLU A 270 -16.29 -21.82 -3.87
C GLU A 270 -15.59 -22.23 -5.18
N ILE A 271 -14.39 -21.68 -5.44
CA ILE A 271 -13.58 -22.08 -6.61
C ILE A 271 -13.21 -23.57 -6.49
N ALA A 272 -12.75 -24.00 -5.31
CA ALA A 272 -12.32 -25.38 -5.05
C ALA A 272 -13.43 -26.40 -5.29
N ALA A 273 -14.69 -26.04 -5.03
CA ALA A 273 -15.85 -26.91 -5.29
C ALA A 273 -16.02 -27.25 -6.79
N HIS A 274 -15.44 -26.47 -7.69
CA HIS A 274 -15.47 -26.71 -9.14
C HIS A 274 -14.17 -27.33 -9.69
N LEU A 275 -13.12 -27.48 -8.85
CA LEU A 275 -11.84 -28.03 -9.30
C LEU A 275 -11.91 -29.56 -9.48
N THR A 276 -11.15 -30.03 -10.45
CA THR A 276 -10.98 -31.46 -10.74
C THR A 276 -9.55 -31.95 -10.51
N VAL A 277 -8.61 -31.05 -10.23
CA VAL A 277 -7.23 -31.37 -9.88
C VAL A 277 -7.03 -31.35 -8.36
N GLY A 278 -5.93 -31.96 -7.90
CA GLY A 278 -5.56 -31.94 -6.47
C GLY A 278 -5.32 -30.51 -5.99
N HIS A 279 -5.93 -30.16 -4.85
CA HIS A 279 -5.80 -28.84 -4.25
C HIS A 279 -5.77 -28.86 -2.73
N GLU A 280 -5.28 -27.77 -2.15
CA GLU A 280 -5.26 -27.50 -0.71
C GLU A 280 -5.77 -26.07 -0.46
N LEU A 281 -6.59 -25.90 0.56
CA LEU A 281 -7.05 -24.58 1.06
C LEU A 281 -6.22 -24.26 2.30
N ALA A 282 -5.34 -23.27 2.22
CA ALA A 282 -4.63 -22.77 3.39
C ALA A 282 -5.45 -21.67 4.09
N PRO A 283 -5.36 -21.55 5.42
CA PRO A 283 -5.86 -20.37 6.12
C PRO A 283 -5.03 -19.12 5.76
N VAL A 284 -5.57 -17.93 6.03
CA VAL A 284 -4.80 -16.70 5.90
C VAL A 284 -3.56 -16.75 6.81
N ALA A 285 -2.41 -16.50 6.22
CA ALA A 285 -1.11 -16.53 6.89
C ALA A 285 -0.53 -15.12 7.03
N SER A 286 0.55 -14.97 7.78
CA SER A 286 1.26 -13.70 7.88
C SER A 286 1.78 -13.24 6.50
N ALA A 287 2.06 -11.95 6.41
CA ALA A 287 2.59 -11.35 5.17
C ALA A 287 3.89 -12.03 4.70
N LEU A 288 4.80 -12.30 5.63
CA LEU A 288 6.10 -12.92 5.32
C LEU A 288 5.95 -14.40 4.91
N GLU A 289 5.05 -15.15 5.55
CA GLU A 289 4.76 -16.53 5.16
C GLU A 289 4.11 -16.60 3.78
N SER A 290 3.14 -15.71 3.49
CA SER A 290 2.47 -15.64 2.19
C SER A 290 3.45 -15.31 1.06
N ALA A 291 4.39 -14.39 1.30
CA ALA A 291 5.46 -14.07 0.36
C ALA A 291 6.40 -15.26 0.14
N ALA A 292 6.80 -15.94 1.21
CA ALA A 292 7.67 -17.12 1.12
C ALA A 292 6.99 -18.31 0.39
N VAL A 293 5.66 -18.44 0.49
CA VAL A 293 4.90 -19.42 -0.31
C VAL A 293 4.95 -19.06 -1.79
N ALA A 294 4.73 -17.78 -2.13
CA ALA A 294 4.78 -17.30 -3.52
C ALA A 294 6.16 -17.50 -4.13
N ALA A 295 7.24 -17.20 -3.37
CA ALA A 295 8.64 -17.37 -3.79
C ALA A 295 9.01 -18.84 -4.13
N ARG A 296 8.35 -19.81 -3.49
CA ARG A 296 8.61 -21.26 -3.65
C ARG A 296 7.59 -21.97 -4.53
N ALA A 297 6.61 -21.24 -5.06
CA ALA A 297 5.59 -21.80 -5.93
C ALA A 297 6.15 -22.19 -7.31
N ARG A 298 5.55 -23.19 -7.96
CA ARG A 298 5.82 -23.51 -9.38
C ARG A 298 5.39 -22.38 -10.31
N GLY A 299 4.41 -21.60 -9.88
CA GLY A 299 3.86 -20.41 -10.51
C GLY A 299 2.75 -19.83 -9.65
N VAL A 300 2.38 -18.59 -9.92
CA VAL A 300 1.32 -17.86 -9.19
C VAL A 300 0.19 -17.50 -10.15
N LEU A 301 -1.05 -17.82 -9.76
CA LEU A 301 -2.26 -17.38 -10.45
C LEU A 301 -3.08 -16.51 -9.50
N THR A 302 -3.42 -15.28 -9.91
CA THR A 302 -4.01 -14.36 -8.94
C THR A 302 -4.86 -13.27 -9.59
N SER A 303 -5.87 -12.77 -8.85
CA SER A 303 -6.51 -11.48 -9.11
C SER A 303 -6.05 -10.39 -8.14
N ARG A 304 -5.23 -10.74 -7.15
CA ARG A 304 -4.68 -9.83 -6.17
C ARG A 304 -3.33 -9.25 -6.61
N TYR A 305 -3.03 -8.03 -6.21
CA TYR A 305 -1.81 -7.32 -6.60
C TYR A 305 -0.53 -7.88 -5.94
N HIS A 306 -0.52 -8.05 -4.62
CA HIS A 306 0.72 -8.41 -3.91
C HIS A 306 1.26 -9.81 -4.22
N PRO A 307 0.46 -10.86 -4.51
CA PRO A 307 1.03 -12.11 -5.02
C PRO A 307 1.81 -11.94 -6.31
N VAL A 308 1.44 -10.95 -7.16
CA VAL A 308 2.22 -10.60 -8.36
C VAL A 308 3.57 -10.01 -7.94
N VAL A 309 3.57 -9.05 -7.00
CA VAL A 309 4.80 -8.43 -6.48
C VAL A 309 5.74 -9.49 -5.91
N PHE A 310 5.25 -10.33 -4.99
CA PHE A 310 6.06 -11.38 -4.36
C PHE A 310 6.69 -12.34 -5.38
N ALA A 311 5.87 -12.85 -6.30
CA ALA A 311 6.35 -13.79 -7.32
C ALA A 311 7.37 -13.15 -8.28
N LEU A 312 7.11 -11.92 -8.73
CA LEU A 312 8.02 -11.22 -9.66
C LEU A 312 9.37 -10.91 -9.01
N SER A 313 9.39 -10.57 -7.71
CA SER A 313 10.61 -10.29 -6.95
C SER A 313 11.54 -11.52 -6.90
N ASP A 314 10.98 -12.70 -6.73
CA ASP A 314 11.72 -13.97 -6.64
C ASP A 314 11.87 -14.70 -7.99
N GLY A 315 11.44 -14.07 -9.08
CA GLY A 315 11.57 -14.68 -10.40
C GLY A 315 10.57 -15.81 -10.68
N VAL A 316 9.50 -15.91 -9.91
CA VAL A 316 8.44 -16.90 -10.13
C VAL A 316 7.52 -16.43 -11.26
N SER A 317 7.02 -17.38 -12.06
CA SER A 317 6.08 -17.10 -13.14
C SER A 317 4.73 -16.72 -12.61
N VAL A 318 4.11 -15.70 -13.20
CA VAL A 318 2.79 -15.18 -12.78
C VAL A 318 1.83 -15.16 -13.96
N LEU A 319 0.58 -15.51 -13.69
CA LEU A 319 -0.56 -15.28 -14.55
C LEU A 319 -1.64 -14.57 -13.73
N ALA A 320 -1.96 -13.33 -14.10
CA ALA A 320 -2.94 -12.54 -13.38
C ALA A 320 -4.27 -12.48 -14.15
N VAL A 321 -5.37 -12.44 -13.40
CA VAL A 321 -6.70 -12.14 -13.92
C VAL A 321 -7.18 -10.83 -13.33
N VAL A 322 -7.51 -9.86 -14.18
CA VAL A 322 -7.92 -8.52 -13.75
C VAL A 322 -9.41 -8.31 -13.94
N PRO A 323 -10.13 -7.94 -12.86
CA PRO A 323 -11.56 -7.67 -12.95
C PRO A 323 -11.89 -6.26 -13.45
N ASP A 324 -10.96 -5.31 -13.30
CA ASP A 324 -11.20 -3.90 -13.60
C ASP A 324 -9.91 -3.16 -14.02
N GLU A 325 -10.05 -1.91 -14.42
CA GLU A 325 -8.93 -1.06 -14.84
C GLU A 325 -7.98 -0.71 -13.67
N TYR A 326 -8.51 -0.57 -12.46
CA TYR A 326 -7.69 -0.34 -11.28
C TYR A 326 -6.73 -1.51 -11.00
N GLY A 327 -7.23 -2.74 -11.11
CA GLY A 327 -6.41 -3.95 -11.03
C GLY A 327 -5.38 -4.02 -12.16
N ARG A 328 -5.82 -3.71 -13.40
CA ARG A 328 -4.97 -3.74 -14.60
C ARG A 328 -3.77 -2.82 -14.48
N VAL A 329 -4.00 -1.53 -14.20
CA VAL A 329 -2.93 -0.52 -14.08
C VAL A 329 -1.85 -0.94 -13.08
N ARG A 330 -2.25 -1.44 -11.92
CA ARG A 330 -1.32 -1.88 -10.89
C ARG A 330 -0.52 -3.12 -11.29
N ILE A 331 -1.22 -4.15 -11.76
CA ILE A 331 -0.61 -5.44 -12.09
C ILE A 331 0.31 -5.29 -13.30
N GLU A 332 -0.13 -4.66 -14.38
CA GLU A 332 0.72 -4.39 -15.54
C GLU A 332 1.91 -3.49 -15.16
N GLY A 333 1.69 -2.53 -14.27
CA GLY A 333 2.76 -1.68 -13.71
C GLY A 333 3.83 -2.47 -12.97
N ALA A 334 3.44 -3.47 -12.15
CA ALA A 334 4.39 -4.33 -11.46
C ALA A 334 5.26 -5.14 -12.44
N PHE A 335 4.66 -5.71 -13.49
CA PHE A 335 5.41 -6.37 -14.58
C PHE A 335 6.37 -5.40 -15.27
N GLY A 336 5.88 -4.21 -15.65
CA GLY A 336 6.69 -3.19 -16.33
C GLY A 336 7.87 -2.74 -15.47
N ARG A 337 7.69 -2.64 -14.15
CA ARG A 337 8.75 -2.23 -13.23
C ARG A 337 9.93 -3.22 -13.18
N VAL A 338 9.66 -4.50 -13.37
CA VAL A 338 10.70 -5.55 -13.47
C VAL A 338 11.12 -5.86 -14.90
N GLY A 339 10.66 -5.08 -15.88
CA GLY A 339 11.02 -5.23 -17.29
C GLY A 339 10.45 -6.49 -17.95
N ARG A 340 9.28 -6.94 -17.49
CA ARG A 340 8.58 -8.11 -18.04
C ARG A 340 7.32 -7.74 -18.80
N GLU A 341 7.02 -8.51 -19.84
CA GLU A 341 5.73 -8.42 -20.51
C GLU A 341 4.61 -8.88 -19.58
N PRO A 342 3.51 -8.11 -19.46
CA PRO A 342 2.38 -8.47 -18.62
C PRO A 342 1.72 -9.78 -19.06
N ALA A 343 1.57 -10.71 -18.13
CA ALA A 343 0.79 -11.94 -18.31
C ALA A 343 -0.58 -11.76 -17.62
N VAL A 344 -1.50 -11.11 -18.31
CA VAL A 344 -2.78 -10.66 -17.78
C VAL A 344 -3.94 -11.11 -18.65
N ILE A 345 -5.02 -11.58 -18.03
CA ILE A 345 -6.29 -11.94 -18.66
C ILE A 345 -7.39 -11.04 -18.06
N GLY A 346 -8.27 -10.48 -18.89
CA GLY A 346 -9.49 -9.85 -18.40
C GLY A 346 -10.43 -10.89 -17.81
N LEU A 347 -11.08 -10.59 -16.69
CA LEU A 347 -12.04 -11.53 -16.08
C LEU A 347 -13.22 -11.81 -17.02
N ASP A 348 -13.74 -10.80 -17.72
CA ASP A 348 -14.81 -10.95 -18.70
C ASP A 348 -14.42 -11.89 -19.85
N ASP A 349 -13.17 -11.76 -20.34
CA ASP A 349 -12.63 -12.66 -21.37
C ASP A 349 -12.54 -14.10 -20.87
N LEU A 350 -12.14 -14.29 -19.61
CA LEU A 350 -12.04 -15.62 -18.98
C LEU A 350 -13.42 -16.25 -18.78
N ILE A 351 -14.42 -15.47 -18.37
CA ILE A 351 -15.80 -15.93 -18.18
C ILE A 351 -16.42 -16.30 -19.53
N ALA A 352 -16.27 -15.45 -20.54
CA ALA A 352 -16.84 -15.65 -21.88
C ALA A 352 -16.18 -16.80 -22.64
N ALA A 353 -14.95 -17.18 -22.29
CA ALA A 353 -14.25 -18.26 -23.00
C ALA A 353 -14.80 -19.64 -22.61
N PRO A 354 -15.27 -20.47 -23.59
CA PRO A 354 -15.72 -21.81 -23.29
C PRO A 354 -14.61 -22.74 -22.83
N THR A 355 -13.38 -22.46 -23.26
CA THR A 355 -12.16 -23.20 -22.89
C THR A 355 -11.00 -22.26 -22.65
N VAL A 356 -10.06 -22.67 -21.81
CA VAL A 356 -8.83 -21.90 -21.53
C VAL A 356 -7.91 -21.94 -22.76
N ARG A 357 -7.52 -20.78 -23.25
CA ARG A 357 -6.61 -20.67 -24.40
C ARG A 357 -5.20 -21.09 -23.99
N SER A 358 -4.54 -21.94 -24.78
CA SER A 358 -3.17 -22.40 -24.51
C SER A 358 -2.17 -21.24 -24.41
N SER A 359 -2.38 -20.15 -25.16
CA SER A 359 -1.55 -18.95 -25.12
C SER A 359 -1.55 -18.24 -23.75
N TRP A 360 -2.66 -18.32 -23.01
CA TRP A 360 -2.76 -17.75 -21.67
C TRP A 360 -1.85 -18.45 -20.67
N LEU A 361 -1.60 -19.75 -20.86
CA LEU A 361 -0.79 -20.57 -19.96
C LEU A 361 0.72 -20.51 -20.28
N ALA A 362 1.09 -19.99 -21.44
CA ALA A 362 2.49 -19.94 -21.87
C ALA A 362 3.45 -19.22 -20.87
N PRO A 363 3.03 -18.17 -20.14
CA PRO A 363 3.87 -17.55 -19.13
C PRO A 363 4.30 -18.49 -17.99
N LEU A 364 3.46 -19.48 -17.62
CA LEU A 364 3.74 -20.42 -16.53
C LEU A 364 4.85 -21.45 -16.88
N GLU A 365 5.19 -21.58 -18.15
CA GLU A 365 6.25 -22.48 -18.62
C GLU A 365 7.62 -21.82 -18.67
N ARG A 366 7.67 -20.49 -18.60
CA ARG A 366 8.90 -19.72 -18.67
C ARG A 366 9.57 -19.67 -17.31
N SER A 367 10.82 -20.09 -17.23
CA SER A 367 11.66 -19.78 -16.07
C SER A 367 11.92 -18.27 -16.07
N ALA A 368 11.62 -17.62 -15.00
CA ALA A 368 11.83 -16.19 -14.85
C ALA A 368 13.06 -15.98 -13.95
N THR A 369 14.07 -15.31 -14.45
CA THR A 369 15.23 -14.91 -13.65
C THR A 369 15.00 -13.48 -13.17
N PRO A 370 15.18 -13.18 -11.87
CA PRO A 370 15.19 -11.80 -11.40
C PRO A 370 16.25 -11.00 -12.18
N ALA A 371 15.92 -9.77 -12.58
CA ALA A 371 16.89 -8.95 -13.30
C ALA A 371 17.90 -8.35 -12.29
N PRO A 372 19.22 -8.69 -12.40
CA PRO A 372 20.22 -8.33 -11.37
C PRO A 372 20.31 -6.83 -11.06
N HIS A 373 20.04 -5.97 -12.06
CA HIS A 373 20.09 -4.51 -11.90
C HIS A 373 18.98 -3.98 -11.01
N LEU A 374 17.89 -4.73 -10.80
CA LEU A 374 16.75 -4.29 -10.00
C LEU A 374 17.13 -4.15 -8.52
N ALA A 375 17.95 -5.06 -7.99
CA ALA A 375 18.44 -4.98 -6.61
C ALA A 375 19.20 -3.67 -6.35
N THR A 376 20.02 -3.22 -7.31
CA THR A 376 20.76 -1.96 -7.18
C THR A 376 19.82 -0.75 -7.18
N VAL A 377 18.84 -0.72 -8.09
CA VAL A 377 17.85 0.37 -8.16
C VAL A 377 16.99 0.41 -6.90
N HIS A 378 16.61 -0.77 -6.41
CA HIS A 378 15.82 -0.88 -5.18
C HIS A 378 16.63 -0.41 -3.95
N ALA A 379 17.89 -0.83 -3.83
CA ALA A 379 18.76 -0.37 -2.75
C ALA A 379 18.93 1.17 -2.78
N GLN A 380 19.17 1.75 -3.95
CA GLN A 380 19.31 3.20 -4.11
C GLN A 380 18.03 3.95 -3.69
N TRP A 381 16.86 3.43 -4.02
CA TRP A 381 15.58 4.01 -3.58
C TRP A 381 15.48 4.09 -2.05
N TRP A 382 15.85 3.01 -1.34
CA TRP A 382 15.82 2.99 0.11
C TRP A 382 16.90 3.87 0.75
N ASP A 383 18.07 4.03 0.09
CA ASP A 383 19.10 4.99 0.50
C ASP A 383 18.58 6.43 0.40
N ASP A 384 17.94 6.77 -0.71
CA ASP A 384 17.34 8.08 -0.92
C ASP A 384 16.24 8.37 0.12
N MET A 385 15.42 7.36 0.47
CA MET A 385 14.38 7.46 1.50
C MET A 385 14.95 7.70 2.89
N ALA A 386 15.93 6.89 3.31
CA ALA A 386 16.57 7.05 4.62
C ALA A 386 17.26 8.42 4.72
N HIS A 387 17.91 8.87 3.66
CA HIS A 387 18.50 10.20 3.57
C HIS A 387 17.44 11.30 3.66
N ALA A 388 16.33 11.18 2.94
CA ALA A 388 15.24 12.17 2.94
C ALA A 388 14.57 12.29 4.32
N LEU A 389 14.41 11.18 5.05
CA LEU A 389 13.90 11.16 6.41
C LEU A 389 14.86 11.84 7.39
N GLY A 390 16.19 11.62 7.25
CA GLY A 390 17.23 12.17 8.10
C GLY A 390 17.73 13.56 7.69
N SER A 391 17.40 14.04 6.50
CA SER A 391 17.82 15.34 6.02
C SER A 391 17.24 16.44 6.91
N ASP A 392 18.14 17.20 7.50
CA ASP A 392 17.85 18.23 8.49
C ASP A 392 16.75 19.20 7.99
N GLY A 393 15.60 19.20 8.64
CA GLY A 393 14.53 20.18 8.42
C GLY A 393 14.95 21.64 8.71
N GLY A 394 16.25 21.87 8.90
CA GLY A 394 16.82 23.17 9.22
C GLY A 394 16.48 24.27 8.22
N ARG A 395 16.37 23.97 6.93
CA ARG A 395 15.89 24.94 5.93
C ARG A 395 14.38 25.19 6.05
N ARG A 396 13.58 24.15 6.28
CA ARG A 396 12.13 24.30 6.46
C ARG A 396 11.75 24.81 7.84
N ARG A 397 12.49 24.46 8.90
CA ARG A 397 12.35 25.10 10.24
C ARG A 397 12.59 26.59 10.18
N LYS A 398 13.53 27.08 9.36
CA LYS A 398 13.71 28.52 9.11
C LYS A 398 12.53 29.12 8.35
N LEU A 399 11.99 28.46 7.35
CA LEU A 399 10.82 28.91 6.57
C LEU A 399 9.54 28.87 7.40
N ALA A 400 9.29 27.80 8.16
CA ALA A 400 8.13 27.70 9.04
C ALA A 400 8.21 28.70 10.20
N ARG A 401 9.37 28.93 10.80
CA ARG A 401 9.58 29.99 11.81
C ARG A 401 9.46 31.40 11.22
N HIS A 402 9.87 31.58 9.97
CA HIS A 402 9.71 32.86 9.27
C HIS A 402 8.23 33.10 8.92
N TRP A 403 7.52 32.09 8.45
CA TRP A 403 6.09 32.11 8.18
C TRP A 403 5.23 32.33 9.45
N LEU A 404 5.55 31.63 10.56
CA LEU A 404 4.90 31.85 11.85
C LEU A 404 5.22 33.24 12.45
N ARG A 405 6.42 33.78 12.21
CA ARG A 405 6.77 35.14 12.63
C ARG A 405 6.05 36.20 11.78
N SER A 406 5.93 36.01 10.48
CA SER A 406 5.18 36.93 9.60
C SER A 406 3.70 36.98 9.96
N ARG A 407 3.04 35.83 10.21
CA ARG A 407 1.64 35.80 10.65
C ARG A 407 1.41 36.38 12.04
N ARG A 408 2.34 36.18 12.99
CA ARG A 408 2.27 36.87 14.30
C ARG A 408 2.43 38.39 14.14
N HIS A 409 3.19 38.84 13.17
CA HIS A 409 3.34 40.26 12.87
C HIS A 409 2.07 40.82 12.24
N ASP A 410 1.44 40.10 11.33
CA ASP A 410 0.19 40.50 10.65
C ASP A 410 -0.99 40.47 11.62
N ALA A 411 -1.11 39.46 12.49
CA ALA A 411 -2.11 39.42 13.56
C ALA A 411 -1.96 40.57 14.55
N ARG A 412 -0.71 40.94 14.91
CA ARG A 412 -0.46 42.11 15.77
C ARG A 412 -0.76 43.44 15.07
N ARG A 413 -0.54 43.56 13.74
CA ARG A 413 -0.95 44.72 12.93
C ARG A 413 -2.46 44.83 12.84
N LEU A 414 -3.18 43.72 12.60
CA LEU A 414 -4.63 43.67 12.57
C LEU A 414 -5.22 44.06 13.92
N TYR A 415 -4.69 43.51 15.03
CA TYR A 415 -5.11 43.84 16.40
C TYR A 415 -4.88 45.31 16.79
N ARG A 416 -3.78 45.92 16.30
CA ARG A 416 -3.52 47.35 16.51
C ARG A 416 -4.45 48.22 15.67
N ARG A 417 -4.83 47.80 14.45
CA ARG A 417 -5.82 48.54 13.62
C ARG A 417 -7.22 48.49 14.21
N LEU A 418 -7.60 47.38 14.84
CA LEU A 418 -8.92 47.24 15.48
C LEU A 418 -9.03 47.98 16.84
N ARG A 419 -7.92 48.29 17.49
CA ARG A 419 -7.90 49.08 18.75
C ARG A 419 -7.55 50.56 18.59
N GLY A 420 -7.16 51.01 17.39
CA GLY A 420 -6.74 52.38 17.11
C GLY A 420 -7.77 53.22 16.34
N GLY A 421 -9.02 52.73 16.21
CA GLY A 421 -10.15 53.43 15.63
C GLY A 421 -11.22 53.70 16.69
N GLY A 422 -10.93 54.62 17.59
CA GLY A 422 -11.84 55.17 18.58
C GLY A 422 -11.46 56.62 18.77
#